data_5da90baf347dafdc192236d6081338c6
#
_entry.id   5da90baf347dafdc192236d6081338c6
#
_cell.length_a   1.000
_cell.length_b   1.000
_cell.length_c   1.000
_cell.angle_alpha   90.00
_cell.angle_beta   90.00
_cell.angle_gamma   90.00
#
_symmetry.space_group_name_H-M   'P 1'
#
loop_
_entity.id
_entity.type
_entity.pdbx_description
1 polymer ?
#
loop_
_entity_poly.entity_id
_entity_poly.type
_entity_poly.pdbx_seq_one_letter_code
_entity_poly.pdbx_strand_id
1 'polypeptide(L)'
;MIAYLDASVVLRLVLNERNRIKEWARLTGAVASALTEVECLRTLDRLSRAGALEATEVASRREAVYRLLEGVEVVELTRAVLRRASESFATQLGTLDAIHLSTALLWRDARDAEVVMATHDKALGTAARSVGLRVIGG
;
A
#
# COMPACT_ATOMS: atom_id res chain seq x y z
N MET A 1 -12.42 7.85 8.00
CA MET A 1 -12.08 6.98 6.84
C MET A 1 -10.82 6.23 7.16
N ILE A 2 -10.88 4.91 7.10
CA ILE A 2 -9.71 4.03 7.26
C ILE A 2 -9.26 3.59 5.88
N ALA A 3 -7.98 3.73 5.57
CA ALA A 3 -7.45 3.35 4.27
C ALA A 3 -6.42 2.23 4.39
N TYR A 4 -6.49 1.28 3.47
CA TYR A 4 -5.42 0.35 3.20
C TYR A 4 -4.44 1.01 2.25
N LEU A 5 -3.18 1.10 2.62
CA LEU A 5 -2.16 1.80 1.86
C LEU A 5 -1.34 0.81 1.03
N ASP A 6 -1.41 0.95 -0.29
CA ASP A 6 -0.49 0.30 -1.20
C ASP A 6 0.86 1.05 -1.18
N ALA A 7 1.92 0.36 -1.58
CA ALA A 7 3.26 0.94 -1.61
C ALA A 7 3.36 2.20 -2.47
N SER A 8 2.59 2.28 -3.57
CA SER A 8 2.60 3.47 -4.44
C SER A 8 2.18 4.73 -3.69
N VAL A 9 1.20 4.61 -2.79
CA VAL A 9 0.73 5.73 -1.98
C VAL A 9 1.78 6.13 -0.96
N VAL A 10 2.35 5.18 -0.26
CA VAL A 10 3.40 5.44 0.74
C VAL A 10 4.61 6.12 0.07
N LEU A 11 5.04 5.62 -1.08
CA LEU A 11 6.17 6.19 -1.81
C LEU A 11 5.95 7.64 -2.21
N ARG A 12 4.77 7.97 -2.75
CA ARG A 12 4.48 9.37 -3.11
C ARG A 12 4.46 10.30 -1.91
N LEU A 13 4.00 9.79 -0.77
CA LEU A 13 4.03 10.57 0.47
C LEU A 13 5.45 10.81 0.96
N VAL A 14 6.28 9.76 1.05
CA VAL A 14 7.65 9.90 1.56
C VAL A 14 8.58 10.63 0.60
N LEU A 15 8.33 10.54 -0.71
CA LEU A 15 9.05 11.29 -1.73
C LEU A 15 8.51 12.72 -1.91
N ASN A 16 7.46 13.06 -1.18
CA ASN A 16 6.80 14.36 -1.21
C ASN A 16 6.38 14.78 -2.62
N GLU A 17 5.81 13.86 -3.39
CA GLU A 17 5.36 14.12 -4.75
C GLU A 17 4.07 14.94 -4.77
N ARG A 18 3.88 15.75 -5.82
CA ARG A 18 2.71 16.61 -5.96
C ARG A 18 1.41 15.83 -6.12
N ASN A 19 1.48 14.65 -6.72
CA ASN A 19 0.33 13.80 -7.00
C ASN A 19 0.09 12.74 -5.92
N ARG A 20 0.55 13.00 -4.69
CA ARG A 20 0.19 12.17 -3.54
C ARG A 20 -1.30 12.31 -3.23
N ILE A 21 -1.85 11.34 -2.49
CA ILE A 21 -3.29 11.35 -2.20
C ILE A 21 -3.71 12.62 -1.44
N LYS A 22 -4.83 13.17 -1.85
CA LYS A 22 -5.38 14.39 -1.23
C LYS A 22 -6.05 14.12 0.11
N GLU A 23 -6.50 12.90 0.30
CA GLU A 23 -7.27 12.47 1.47
C GLU A 23 -6.42 12.16 2.69
N TRP A 24 -5.08 12.22 2.57
CA TRP A 24 -4.18 11.81 3.66
C TRP A 24 -4.52 12.43 5.01
N ALA A 25 -4.75 13.74 5.04
CA ALA A 25 -5.04 14.46 6.28
C ALA A 25 -6.41 14.13 6.88
N ARG A 26 -7.30 13.50 6.10
CA ARG A 26 -8.65 13.13 6.54
C ARG A 26 -8.78 11.68 6.99
N LEU A 27 -7.71 10.91 6.89
CA LEU A 27 -7.71 9.52 7.33
C LEU A 27 -7.77 9.45 8.86
N THR A 28 -8.67 8.62 9.37
CA THR A 28 -8.77 8.34 10.81
C THR A 28 -7.95 7.11 11.21
N GLY A 29 -7.52 6.33 10.22
CA GLY A 29 -6.65 5.19 10.44
C GLY A 29 -6.09 4.70 9.13
N ALA A 30 -5.00 3.97 9.20
CA ALA A 30 -4.33 3.40 8.04
C ALA A 30 -3.86 1.98 8.35
N VAL A 31 -3.97 1.13 7.34
CA VAL A 31 -3.59 -0.29 7.39
C VAL A 31 -2.67 -0.55 6.20
N ALA A 32 -1.67 -1.36 6.37
CA ALA A 32 -0.79 -1.79 5.28
C ALA A 32 -0.29 -3.21 5.51
N SER A 33 0.14 -3.85 4.44
CA SER A 33 0.83 -5.14 4.55
C SER A 33 2.27 -4.93 4.99
N ALA A 34 2.82 -5.90 5.71
CA ALA A 34 4.27 -5.98 5.97
C ALA A 34 5.07 -5.95 4.66
N LEU A 35 4.47 -6.40 3.56
CA LEU A 35 5.06 -6.32 2.22
C LEU A 35 5.34 -4.88 1.79
N THR A 36 4.54 -3.93 2.21
CA THR A 36 4.68 -2.51 1.82
C THR A 36 6.03 -1.93 2.25
N GLU A 37 6.50 -2.28 3.44
CA GLU A 37 7.82 -1.84 3.89
C GLU A 37 8.91 -2.33 2.93
N VAL A 38 8.91 -3.61 2.60
CA VAL A 38 9.88 -4.19 1.66
C VAL A 38 9.81 -3.50 0.30
N GLU A 39 8.62 -3.33 -0.24
CA GLU A 39 8.43 -2.69 -1.54
C GLU A 39 8.96 -1.25 -1.55
N CYS A 40 8.67 -0.48 -0.52
CA CYS A 40 9.13 0.90 -0.41
C CYS A 40 10.65 0.97 -0.30
N LEU A 41 11.25 0.18 0.57
CA LEU A 41 12.70 0.19 0.78
C LEU A 41 13.45 -0.32 -0.46
N ARG A 42 12.90 -1.32 -1.16
CA ARG A 42 13.48 -1.82 -2.41
C ARG A 42 13.40 -0.77 -3.53
N THR A 43 12.31 0.00 -3.58
CA THR A 43 12.18 1.08 -4.56
C THR A 43 13.21 2.18 -4.31
N LEU A 44 13.41 2.57 -3.05
CA LEU A 44 14.44 3.55 -2.70
C LEU A 44 15.84 3.06 -3.08
N ASP A 45 16.11 1.77 -2.88
CA ASP A 45 17.38 1.17 -3.29
C ASP A 45 17.58 1.27 -4.81
N ARG A 46 16.54 0.95 -5.59
CA ARG A 46 16.60 1.07 -7.05
C ARG A 46 16.84 2.51 -7.50
N LEU A 47 16.17 3.48 -6.89
CA LEU A 47 16.38 4.90 -7.21
C LEU A 47 17.80 5.36 -6.89
N SER A 48 18.35 4.89 -5.79
CA SER A 48 19.73 5.16 -5.42
C SER A 48 20.71 4.59 -6.44
N ARG A 49 20.54 3.33 -6.82
CA ARG A 49 21.41 2.66 -7.81
C ARG A 49 21.31 3.28 -9.20
N ALA A 50 20.17 3.84 -9.55
CA ALA A 50 19.97 4.56 -10.80
C ALA A 50 20.49 5.99 -10.77
N GLY A 51 21.04 6.45 -9.64
CA GLY A 51 21.55 7.80 -9.48
C GLY A 51 20.47 8.87 -9.27
N ALA A 52 19.21 8.47 -9.06
CA ALA A 52 18.12 9.42 -8.87
C ALA A 52 18.07 10.01 -7.45
N LEU A 53 18.67 9.33 -6.48
CA LEU A 53 18.74 9.79 -5.09
C LEU A 53 20.18 9.70 -4.60
N GLU A 54 20.63 10.73 -3.92
CA GLU A 54 21.94 10.73 -3.25
C GLU A 54 21.86 9.99 -1.90
N ALA A 55 23.00 9.59 -1.35
CA ALA A 55 23.08 8.81 -0.12
C ALA A 55 22.34 9.46 1.06
N THR A 56 22.46 10.78 1.20
CA THR A 56 21.76 11.52 2.26
C THR A 56 20.26 11.53 2.07
N GLU A 57 19.79 11.63 0.83
CA GLU A 57 18.38 11.53 0.50
C GLU A 57 17.81 10.13 0.76
N VAL A 58 18.56 9.10 0.38
CA VAL A 58 18.16 7.71 0.64
C VAL A 58 17.95 7.49 2.14
N ALA A 59 18.91 7.91 2.96
CA ALA A 59 18.80 7.77 4.42
C ALA A 59 17.58 8.50 4.96
N SER A 60 17.34 9.72 4.51
CA SER A 60 16.19 10.53 4.92
C SER A 60 14.86 9.90 4.51
N ARG A 61 14.77 9.37 3.28
CA ARG A 61 13.56 8.75 2.77
C ARG A 61 13.28 7.41 3.45
N ARG A 62 14.32 6.62 3.72
CA ARG A 62 14.17 5.38 4.49
C ARG A 62 13.60 5.67 5.88
N GLU A 63 14.14 6.66 6.55
CA GLU A 63 13.65 7.10 7.85
C GLU A 63 12.17 7.53 7.78
N ALA A 64 11.79 8.24 6.72
CA ALA A 64 10.41 8.66 6.49
C ALA A 64 9.47 7.47 6.31
N VAL A 65 9.90 6.40 5.63
CA VAL A 65 9.11 5.16 5.51
C VAL A 65 8.85 4.56 6.89
N TYR A 66 9.89 4.41 7.72
CA TYR A 66 9.73 3.85 9.06
C TYR A 66 8.80 4.70 9.92
N ARG A 67 8.94 6.02 9.89
CA ARG A 67 8.08 6.92 10.65
C ARG A 67 6.62 6.84 10.22
N LEU A 68 6.37 6.81 8.91
CA LEU A 68 5.01 6.70 8.40
C LEU A 68 4.37 5.39 8.88
N LEU A 69 5.10 4.29 8.79
CA LEU A 69 4.58 2.98 9.18
C LEU A 69 4.37 2.84 10.69
N GLU A 70 5.02 3.63 11.51
CA GLU A 70 4.74 3.68 12.96
C GLU A 70 3.29 4.07 13.26
N GLY A 71 2.69 4.91 12.40
CA GLY A 71 1.30 5.34 12.53
C GLY A 71 0.31 4.45 11.81
N VAL A 72 0.74 3.31 11.28
CA VAL A 72 -0.05 2.41 10.45
C VAL A 72 -0.16 1.05 11.13
N GLU A 73 -1.35 0.45 11.08
CA GLU A 73 -1.50 -0.95 11.48
C GLU A 73 -0.89 -1.83 10.38
N VAL A 74 0.24 -2.46 10.66
CA VAL A 74 0.93 -3.34 9.70
C VAL A 74 0.45 -4.76 9.90
N VAL A 75 -0.08 -5.35 8.83
CA VAL A 75 -0.63 -6.71 8.83
C VAL A 75 0.42 -7.67 8.29
N GLU A 76 0.68 -8.73 9.02
CA GLU A 76 1.65 -9.76 8.63
C GLU A 76 1.16 -10.60 7.45
N LEU A 77 2.11 -11.16 6.70
CA LEU A 77 1.84 -12.09 5.60
C LEU A 77 1.51 -13.48 6.16
N THR A 78 0.25 -13.67 6.52
CA THR A 78 -0.21 -14.95 7.07
C THR A 78 -0.51 -15.95 5.96
N ARG A 79 -0.62 -17.21 6.35
CA ARG A 79 -1.05 -18.27 5.42
C ARG A 79 -2.44 -17.95 4.83
N ALA A 80 -3.33 -17.40 5.63
CA ALA A 80 -4.68 -17.03 5.18
C ALA A 80 -4.62 -15.96 4.08
N VAL A 81 -3.78 -14.95 4.22
CA VAL A 81 -3.56 -13.93 3.20
C VAL A 81 -3.02 -14.56 1.91
N LEU A 82 -2.01 -15.41 2.02
CA LEU A 82 -1.40 -16.04 0.85
C LEU A 82 -2.37 -16.98 0.14
N ARG A 83 -3.21 -17.70 0.87
CA ARG A 83 -4.25 -18.55 0.28
C ARG A 83 -5.28 -17.73 -0.47
N ARG A 84 -5.75 -16.64 0.12
CA ARG A 84 -6.72 -15.76 -0.56
C ARG A 84 -6.11 -15.16 -1.82
N ALA A 85 -4.84 -14.76 -1.77
CA ALA A 85 -4.13 -14.20 -2.92
C ALA A 85 -3.95 -15.22 -4.05
N SER A 86 -3.99 -16.51 -3.73
CA SER A 86 -3.86 -17.59 -4.72
C SER A 86 -5.16 -17.87 -5.46
N GLU A 87 -6.28 -17.33 -5.01
CA GLU A 87 -7.57 -17.50 -5.66
C GLU A 87 -7.71 -16.55 -6.85
N SER A 88 -8.71 -16.83 -7.70
CA SER A 88 -9.02 -15.96 -8.83
C SER A 88 -9.71 -14.67 -8.38
N PHE A 89 -9.43 -13.59 -9.11
CA PHE A 89 -10.12 -12.31 -8.96
C PHE A 89 -10.90 -12.00 -10.24
N ALA A 90 -11.86 -11.11 -10.17
CA ALA A 90 -12.68 -10.75 -11.32
C ALA A 90 -11.87 -10.08 -12.44
N THR A 91 -10.75 -9.45 -12.09
CA THR A 91 -9.82 -8.84 -13.05
C THR A 91 -8.44 -9.45 -12.86
N GLN A 92 -7.60 -9.33 -13.90
CA GLN A 92 -6.24 -9.85 -13.84
C GLN A 92 -5.39 -9.01 -12.88
N LEU A 93 -4.67 -9.69 -11.98
CA LEU A 93 -3.78 -9.05 -11.02
C LEU A 93 -2.43 -9.76 -10.99
N GLY A 94 -1.36 -8.97 -10.83
CA GLY A 94 -0.06 -9.51 -10.48
C GLY A 94 -0.04 -10.03 -9.04
N THR A 95 0.97 -10.81 -8.71
CA THR A 95 1.08 -11.49 -7.41
C THR A 95 1.09 -10.51 -6.23
N LEU A 96 1.88 -9.44 -6.32
CA LEU A 96 1.98 -8.48 -5.22
C LEU A 96 0.66 -7.75 -4.99
N ASP A 97 -0.03 -7.35 -6.07
CA ASP A 97 -1.33 -6.70 -5.97
C ASP A 97 -2.40 -7.64 -5.40
N ALA A 98 -2.33 -8.93 -5.77
CA ALA A 98 -3.23 -9.93 -5.19
C ALA A 98 -3.02 -10.07 -3.68
N ILE A 99 -1.78 -9.99 -3.21
CA ILE A 99 -1.47 -10.02 -1.78
C ILE A 99 -2.02 -8.77 -1.09
N HIS A 100 -1.84 -7.59 -1.68
CA HIS A 100 -2.39 -6.35 -1.12
C HIS A 100 -3.91 -6.38 -1.02
N LEU A 101 -4.57 -6.76 -2.10
CA LEU A 101 -6.03 -6.82 -2.11
C LEU A 101 -6.56 -7.85 -1.10
N SER A 102 -5.94 -9.02 -1.04
CA SER A 102 -6.31 -10.06 -0.08
C SER A 102 -6.13 -9.60 1.37
N THR A 103 -5.05 -8.88 1.65
CA THR A 103 -4.80 -8.33 2.99
C THR A 103 -5.90 -7.35 3.38
N ALA A 104 -6.27 -6.44 2.48
CA ALA A 104 -7.33 -5.48 2.73
C ALA A 104 -8.68 -6.16 2.98
N LEU A 105 -9.02 -7.15 2.16
CA LEU A 105 -10.29 -7.88 2.29
C LEU A 105 -10.38 -8.67 3.59
N LEU A 106 -9.33 -9.39 3.95
CA LEU A 106 -9.32 -10.17 5.20
C LEU A 106 -9.34 -9.26 6.42
N TRP A 107 -8.65 -8.12 6.38
CA TRP A 107 -8.70 -7.13 7.45
C TRP A 107 -10.12 -6.59 7.63
N ARG A 108 -10.75 -6.18 6.53
CA ARG A 108 -12.13 -5.69 6.53
C ARG A 108 -13.09 -6.69 7.16
N ASP A 109 -13.00 -7.94 6.72
CA ASP A 109 -13.91 -8.98 7.16
C ASP A 109 -13.70 -9.35 8.63
N ALA A 110 -12.45 -9.38 9.08
CA ALA A 110 -12.11 -9.70 10.47
C ALA A 110 -12.56 -8.60 11.44
N ARG A 111 -12.57 -7.34 11.00
CA ARG A 111 -12.95 -6.19 11.83
C ARG A 111 -14.40 -5.77 11.65
N ASP A 112 -15.10 -6.32 10.66
CA ASP A 112 -16.43 -5.86 10.26
C ASP A 112 -16.45 -4.33 10.12
N ALA A 113 -15.43 -3.79 9.45
CA ALA A 113 -15.22 -2.37 9.29
C ALA A 113 -15.02 -2.04 7.82
N GLU A 114 -15.45 -0.84 7.42
CA GLU A 114 -15.18 -0.36 6.08
C GLU A 114 -13.71 0.05 5.95
N VAL A 115 -13.11 -0.30 4.81
CA VAL A 115 -11.77 0.11 4.44
C VAL A 115 -11.77 0.61 3.00
N VAL A 116 -11.02 1.66 2.74
CA VAL A 116 -10.84 2.23 1.41
C VAL A 116 -9.49 1.77 0.88
N MET A 117 -9.43 1.35 -0.38
CA MET A 117 -8.15 1.04 -1.02
C MET A 117 -7.49 2.34 -1.48
N ALA A 118 -6.34 2.67 -0.92
CA ALA A 118 -5.53 3.80 -1.37
C ALA A 118 -4.41 3.28 -2.27
N THR A 119 -4.49 3.59 -3.55
CA THR A 119 -3.51 3.14 -4.54
C THR A 119 -3.45 4.11 -5.72
N HIS A 120 -2.27 4.22 -6.32
CA HIS A 120 -2.07 4.90 -7.59
C HIS A 120 -1.96 3.91 -8.76
N ASP A 121 -2.03 2.62 -8.47
CA ASP A 121 -1.99 1.57 -9.49
C ASP A 121 -3.39 1.30 -10.03
N LYS A 122 -3.56 1.43 -11.36
CA LYS A 122 -4.86 1.28 -12.00
C LYS A 122 -5.40 -0.14 -11.90
N ALA A 123 -4.54 -1.14 -12.07
CA ALA A 123 -4.95 -2.54 -12.03
C ALA A 123 -5.45 -2.92 -10.65
N LEU A 124 -4.73 -2.52 -9.60
CA LEU A 124 -5.17 -2.76 -8.22
C LEU A 124 -6.46 -2.00 -7.90
N GLY A 125 -6.57 -0.75 -8.34
CA GLY A 125 -7.78 0.04 -8.15
C GLY A 125 -9.00 -0.59 -8.80
N THR A 126 -8.87 -1.07 -10.03
CA THR A 126 -9.95 -1.76 -10.74
C THR A 126 -10.35 -3.04 -10.02
N ALA A 127 -9.39 -3.85 -9.60
CA ALA A 127 -9.66 -5.07 -8.87
C ALA A 127 -10.35 -4.80 -7.53
N ALA A 128 -9.91 -3.78 -6.81
CA ALA A 128 -10.52 -3.39 -5.54
C ALA A 128 -11.99 -3.00 -5.71
N ARG A 129 -12.30 -2.20 -6.73
CA ARG A 129 -13.69 -1.85 -7.04
C ARG A 129 -14.53 -3.08 -7.37
N SER A 130 -13.96 -4.05 -8.07
CA SER A 130 -14.69 -5.27 -8.46
C SER A 130 -15.12 -6.13 -7.27
N VAL A 131 -14.48 -5.96 -6.12
CA VAL A 131 -14.83 -6.67 -4.87
C VAL A 131 -15.49 -5.75 -3.84
N GLY A 132 -15.96 -4.59 -4.29
CA GLY A 132 -16.79 -3.69 -3.48
C GLY A 132 -16.03 -2.69 -2.61
N LEU A 133 -14.73 -2.52 -2.80
CA LEU A 133 -13.98 -1.51 -2.07
C LEU A 133 -14.04 -0.16 -2.80
N ARG A 134 -14.17 0.91 -2.03
CA ARG A 134 -13.92 2.26 -2.55
C ARG A 134 -12.43 2.42 -2.78
N VAL A 135 -12.07 3.26 -3.74
CA VAL A 135 -10.67 3.51 -4.11
C VAL A 135 -10.39 5.00 -4.09
N ILE A 136 -9.27 5.38 -3.50
CA ILE A 136 -8.74 6.74 -3.55
C ILE A 136 -7.33 6.70 -4.14
N GLY A 137 -6.91 7.83 -4.72
CA GLY A 137 -5.57 7.95 -5.33
C GLY A 137 -5.51 7.58 -6.81
N GLY A 138 -6.62 7.17 -7.37
CA GLY A 138 -6.70 6.78 -8.78
C GLY A 138 -6.81 7.94 -9.74
#